data_50a8b2f894efcec030ebc62103bf3b23
#
_entry.id   50a8b2f894efcec030ebc62103bf3b23
#
_cell.length_a   1.000
_cell.length_b   1.000
_cell.length_c   1.000
_cell.angle_alpha   90.00
_cell.angle_beta   90.00
_cell.angle_gamma   90.00
#
_symmetry.space_group_name_H-M   'P 1'
#
loop_
_entity.id
_entity.type
_entity.pdbx_description
1 polymer ?
#
loop_
_entity_poly.entity_id
_entity_poly.type
_entity_poly.pdbx_seq_one_letter_code
_entity_poly.pdbx_strand_id
1 'polypeptide(L)'
;MMDIALLLVGIPACIADLSTFTIPNIYTKILFYIASIHLALNGLGSLRELLLTTTILLLLMVLKLGMGDIKILALILITHKISAVDLLGRVLLLAMLHIVVLTGINRKIPPKIALAPSIFIGFATYMATR
;
A
#
# COMPACT_ATOMS: atom_id res chain seq x y z
N MET A 1 -2.23 -3.63 18.05
CA MET A 1 -1.78 -2.24 18.28
C MET A 1 -0.99 -1.68 17.10
N MET A 2 -0.04 -2.40 16.53
CA MET A 2 0.77 -1.93 15.38
C MET A 2 -0.07 -1.66 14.13
N ASP A 3 -1.09 -2.47 13.86
CA ASP A 3 -1.97 -2.29 12.70
C ASP A 3 -2.72 -0.97 12.75
N ILE A 4 -3.16 -0.58 13.95
CA ILE A 4 -3.82 0.71 14.18
C ILE A 4 -2.85 1.86 13.96
N ALA A 5 -1.60 1.75 14.42
CA ALA A 5 -0.57 2.77 14.20
C ALA A 5 -0.26 2.95 12.71
N LEU A 6 -0.17 1.85 11.95
CA LEU A 6 0.00 1.87 10.50
C LEU A 6 -1.16 2.56 9.79
N LEU A 7 -2.40 2.23 10.18
CA LEU A 7 -3.60 2.85 9.62
C LEU A 7 -3.69 4.34 9.97
N LEU A 8 -3.33 4.72 11.20
CA LEU A 8 -3.32 6.13 11.62
C LEU A 8 -2.34 7.00 10.81
N VAL A 9 -1.13 6.47 10.54
CA VAL A 9 -0.17 7.16 9.66
C VAL A 9 -0.63 7.12 8.20
N GLY A 10 -1.40 6.10 7.82
CA GLY A 10 -1.99 5.97 6.50
C GLY A 10 -2.96 7.09 6.15
N ILE A 11 -3.74 7.60 7.12
CA ILE A 11 -4.72 8.67 6.88
C ILE A 11 -4.06 9.93 6.30
N PRO A 12 -3.07 10.57 6.94
CA PRO A 12 -2.42 11.74 6.38
C PRO A 12 -1.64 11.45 5.09
N ALA A 13 -1.09 10.25 4.93
CA ALA A 13 -0.46 9.84 3.68
C ALA A 13 -1.47 9.76 2.52
N CYS A 14 -2.68 9.23 2.76
CA CYS A 14 -3.77 9.22 1.78
C CYS A 14 -4.23 10.63 1.41
N ILE A 15 -4.38 11.53 2.39
CA ILE A 15 -4.76 12.92 2.13
C ILE A 15 -3.72 13.63 1.28
N ALA A 16 -2.43 13.42 1.57
CA ALA A 16 -1.34 13.99 0.79
C ALA A 16 -1.34 13.45 -0.64
N ASP A 17 -1.54 12.14 -0.83
CA ASP A 17 -1.60 11.52 -2.16
C ASP A 17 -2.81 12.00 -2.97
N LEU A 18 -3.97 12.14 -2.35
CA LEU A 18 -5.17 12.68 -2.99
C LEU A 18 -5.01 14.15 -3.42
N SER A 19 -4.25 14.94 -2.67
CA SER A 19 -4.06 16.37 -2.95
C SER A 19 -2.94 16.66 -3.94
N THR A 20 -1.83 15.92 -3.88
CA THR A 20 -0.60 16.22 -4.63
C THR A 20 -0.16 15.10 -5.57
N PHE A 21 -0.81 13.93 -5.53
CA PHE A 21 -0.38 12.69 -6.22
C PHE A 21 1.06 12.30 -5.90
N THR A 22 1.53 12.70 -4.73
CA THR A 22 2.87 12.38 -4.22
C THR A 22 2.80 12.14 -2.72
N ILE A 23 3.46 11.09 -2.27
CA ILE A 23 3.54 10.77 -0.85
C ILE A 23 4.82 11.40 -0.29
N PRO A 24 4.72 12.37 0.64
CA PRO A 24 5.89 12.96 1.26
C PRO A 24 6.76 11.92 1.96
N ASN A 25 8.07 12.02 1.78
CA ASN A 25 9.04 11.06 2.33
C ASN A 25 8.97 10.92 3.86
N ILE A 26 8.40 11.91 4.57
CA ILE A 26 8.25 11.85 6.01
C ILE A 26 7.32 10.72 6.45
N TYR A 27 6.20 10.51 5.75
CA TYR A 27 5.27 9.41 6.05
C TYR A 27 5.90 8.06 5.79
N THR A 28 6.65 7.94 4.68
CA THR A 28 7.39 6.71 4.36
C THR A 28 8.45 6.41 5.43
N LYS A 29 9.15 7.43 5.95
CA LYS A 29 10.12 7.26 7.04
C LYS A 29 9.44 6.80 8.33
N ILE A 30 8.33 7.42 8.73
CA ILE A 30 7.58 7.03 9.92
C ILE A 30 7.11 5.58 9.81
N LEU A 31 6.53 5.21 8.67
CA LEU A 31 6.10 3.84 8.39
C LEU A 31 7.28 2.87 8.45
N PHE A 32 8.45 3.27 7.93
CA PHE A 32 9.66 2.45 7.98
C PHE A 32 10.13 2.20 9.42
N TYR A 33 10.11 3.21 10.29
CA TYR A 33 10.46 3.04 11.71
C TYR A 33 9.48 2.09 12.41
N ILE A 34 8.18 2.27 12.20
CA ILE A 34 7.15 1.38 12.74
C ILE A 34 7.38 -0.06 12.26
N ALA A 35 7.61 -0.25 10.96
CA ALA A 35 7.89 -1.55 10.37
C ALA A 35 9.16 -2.20 10.92
N SER A 36 10.23 -1.41 11.10
CA SER A 36 11.50 -1.90 11.67
C SER A 36 11.34 -2.42 13.10
N ILE A 37 10.60 -1.69 13.94
CA ILE A 37 10.30 -2.14 15.30
C ILE A 37 9.48 -3.43 15.27
N HIS A 38 8.46 -3.51 14.41
CA HIS A 38 7.64 -4.71 14.28
C HIS A 38 8.46 -5.93 13.85
N LEU A 39 9.33 -5.75 12.84
CA LEU A 39 10.21 -6.82 12.36
C LEU A 39 11.22 -7.28 13.41
N ALA A 40 11.75 -6.35 14.22
CA ALA A 40 12.65 -6.68 15.31
C ALA A 40 11.97 -7.55 16.40
N LEU A 41 10.67 -7.32 16.63
CA LEU A 41 9.89 -8.06 17.64
C LEU A 41 9.35 -9.40 17.09
N ASN A 42 8.94 -9.46 15.85
CA ASN A 42 8.20 -10.61 15.28
C ASN A 42 9.00 -11.42 14.24
N GLY A 43 10.19 -10.96 13.88
CA GLY A 43 11.05 -11.58 12.86
C GLY A 43 10.52 -11.48 11.43
N LEU A 44 11.34 -11.89 10.47
CA LEU A 44 10.98 -11.97 9.05
C LEU A 44 10.05 -13.16 8.79
N GLY A 45 9.21 -13.04 7.77
CA GLY A 45 8.38 -14.13 7.26
C GLY A 45 9.17 -15.26 6.60
N SER A 46 8.48 -16.19 5.95
CA SER A 46 9.13 -17.26 5.21
C SER A 46 9.92 -16.71 4.01
N LEU A 47 11.06 -17.33 3.70
CA LEU A 47 11.90 -16.94 2.56
C LEU A 47 11.12 -16.95 1.25
N ARG A 48 10.19 -17.92 1.09
CA ARG A 48 9.34 -18.04 -0.09
C ARG A 48 8.45 -16.82 -0.28
N GLU A 49 7.78 -16.36 0.77
CA GLU A 49 6.91 -15.18 0.72
C GLU A 49 7.71 -13.92 0.47
N LEU A 50 8.90 -13.81 1.03
CA LEU A 50 9.79 -12.69 0.83
C LEU A 50 10.27 -12.60 -0.62
N LEU A 51 10.61 -13.73 -1.24
CA LEU A 51 10.96 -13.80 -2.66
C LEU A 51 9.77 -13.44 -3.56
N LEU A 52 8.58 -13.99 -3.29
CA LEU A 52 7.37 -13.64 -4.03
C LEU A 52 7.05 -12.15 -3.93
N THR A 53 7.09 -11.59 -2.73
CA THR A 53 6.86 -10.16 -2.50
C THR A 53 7.87 -9.31 -3.28
N THR A 54 9.15 -9.64 -3.22
CA THR A 54 10.20 -8.92 -3.95
C THR A 54 9.99 -8.97 -5.46
N THR A 55 9.65 -10.15 -5.99
CA THR A 55 9.38 -10.34 -7.43
C THR A 55 8.19 -9.48 -7.88
N ILE A 56 7.10 -9.47 -7.12
CA ILE A 56 5.93 -8.67 -7.43
C ILE A 56 6.24 -7.18 -7.37
N LEU A 57 6.98 -6.72 -6.35
CA LEU A 57 7.38 -5.32 -6.23
C LEU A 57 8.27 -4.87 -7.39
N LEU A 58 9.20 -5.71 -7.84
CA LEU A 58 10.01 -5.46 -9.03
C LEU A 58 9.14 -5.34 -10.28
N LEU A 59 8.15 -6.22 -10.44
CA LEU A 59 7.20 -6.15 -11.56
C LEU A 59 6.42 -4.81 -11.54
N LEU A 60 5.95 -4.38 -10.38
CA LEU A 60 5.25 -3.11 -10.22
C LEU A 60 6.15 -1.90 -10.52
N MET A 61 7.44 -1.99 -10.20
CA MET A 61 8.43 -0.96 -10.62
C MET A 61 8.56 -0.88 -12.13
N VAL A 62 8.61 -2.01 -12.83
CA VAL A 62 8.66 -2.05 -14.30
C VAL A 62 7.39 -1.45 -14.91
N LEU A 63 6.25 -1.64 -14.28
CA LEU A 63 4.96 -1.04 -14.68
C LEU A 63 4.86 0.47 -14.35
N LYS A 64 5.95 1.09 -13.88
CA LYS A 64 6.03 2.52 -13.55
C LYS A 64 5.02 2.98 -12.49
N LEU A 65 4.65 2.11 -11.55
CA LEU A 65 3.93 2.56 -10.36
C LEU A 65 4.74 3.62 -9.59
N GLY A 66 4.05 4.51 -8.90
CA GLY A 66 4.69 5.53 -8.08
C GLY A 66 5.62 4.93 -7.03
N MET A 67 6.85 5.44 -6.93
CA MET A 67 7.84 4.93 -5.96
C MET A 67 7.36 5.04 -4.50
N GLY A 68 6.49 6.02 -4.20
CA GLY A 68 5.88 6.17 -2.88
C GLY A 68 4.96 4.99 -2.54
N ASP A 69 4.12 4.60 -3.49
CA ASP A 69 3.17 3.49 -3.35
C ASP A 69 3.88 2.15 -3.20
N ILE A 70 4.94 1.93 -3.98
CA ILE A 70 5.76 0.72 -3.90
C ILE A 70 6.41 0.58 -2.52
N LYS A 71 6.93 1.68 -1.96
CA LYS A 71 7.52 1.68 -0.62
C LYS A 71 6.49 1.33 0.46
N ILE A 72 5.28 1.90 0.39
CA ILE A 72 4.20 1.60 1.33
C ILE A 72 3.77 0.14 1.21
N LEU A 73 3.54 -0.35 0.00
CA LEU A 73 3.21 -1.75 -0.27
C LEU A 73 4.27 -2.70 0.28
N ALA A 74 5.55 -2.42 0.01
CA ALA A 74 6.67 -3.21 0.52
C ALA A 74 6.67 -3.29 2.04
N LEU A 75 6.51 -2.14 2.71
CA LEU A 75 6.47 -2.07 4.16
C LEU A 75 5.32 -2.88 4.75
N ILE A 76 4.12 -2.76 4.20
CA ILE A 76 2.94 -3.51 4.67
C ILE A 76 3.13 -5.01 4.47
N LEU A 77 3.55 -5.45 3.29
CA LEU A 77 3.72 -6.86 2.94
C LEU A 77 4.78 -7.55 3.80
N ILE A 78 5.93 -6.91 3.97
CA ILE A 78 7.04 -7.47 4.74
C ILE A 78 6.69 -7.50 6.24
N THR A 79 6.07 -6.43 6.75
CA THR A 79 5.78 -6.30 8.18
C THR A 79 4.72 -7.29 8.65
N HIS A 80 3.63 -7.48 7.89
CA HIS A 80 2.47 -8.26 8.32
C HIS A 80 2.47 -9.70 7.81
N LYS A 81 3.50 -10.12 7.07
CA LYS A 81 3.59 -11.47 6.49
C LYS A 81 2.32 -11.85 5.70
N ILE A 82 1.75 -10.86 5.01
CA ILE A 82 0.54 -11.01 4.22
C ILE A 82 0.88 -11.65 2.88
N SER A 83 -0.01 -12.50 2.38
CA SER A 83 0.08 -12.96 1.00
C SER A 83 0.04 -11.77 0.04
N ALA A 84 1.13 -11.57 -0.71
CA ALA A 84 1.24 -10.47 -1.66
C ALA A 84 0.12 -10.52 -2.71
N VAL A 85 -0.29 -11.72 -3.10
CA VAL A 85 -1.36 -11.93 -4.09
C VAL A 85 -2.71 -11.44 -3.56
N ASP A 86 -3.06 -11.79 -2.32
CA ASP A 86 -4.34 -11.41 -1.70
C ASP A 86 -4.44 -9.90 -1.48
N LEU A 87 -3.39 -9.29 -0.95
CA LEU A 87 -3.37 -7.85 -0.74
C LEU A 87 -3.44 -7.10 -2.07
N LEU A 88 -2.62 -7.49 -3.05
CA LEU A 88 -2.62 -6.87 -4.37
C LEU A 88 -3.95 -7.03 -5.09
N GLY A 89 -4.58 -8.19 -5.00
CA GLY A 89 -5.91 -8.42 -5.57
C GLY A 89 -6.93 -7.41 -5.03
N ARG A 90 -6.94 -7.18 -3.71
CA ARG A 90 -7.83 -6.20 -3.06
C ARG A 90 -7.49 -4.76 -3.46
N VAL A 91 -6.19 -4.42 -3.47
CA VAL A 91 -5.72 -3.08 -3.87
C VAL A 91 -6.09 -2.78 -5.32
N LEU A 92 -5.88 -3.73 -6.23
CA LEU A 92 -6.23 -3.57 -7.64
C LEU A 92 -7.74 -3.42 -7.84
N LEU A 93 -8.55 -4.23 -7.14
CA LEU A 93 -10.01 -4.13 -7.20
C LEU A 93 -10.49 -2.76 -6.73
N LEU A 94 -9.95 -2.26 -5.61
CA LEU A 94 -10.27 -0.95 -5.09
C LEU A 94 -9.78 0.19 -5.99
N ALA A 95 -8.60 0.05 -6.58
CA ALA A 95 -8.08 1.01 -7.54
C ALA A 95 -8.95 1.07 -8.80
N MET A 96 -9.38 -0.08 -9.32
CA MET A 96 -10.31 -0.13 -10.46
C MET A 96 -11.65 0.51 -10.11
N LEU A 97 -12.21 0.23 -8.93
CA LEU A 97 -13.44 0.88 -8.46
C LEU A 97 -13.27 2.40 -8.38
N HIS A 98 -12.14 2.86 -7.84
CA HIS A 98 -11.80 4.29 -7.76
C HIS A 98 -11.75 4.93 -9.15
N ILE A 99 -11.12 4.27 -10.12
CA ILE A 99 -11.08 4.74 -11.52
C ILE A 99 -12.48 4.85 -12.11
N VAL A 100 -13.32 3.82 -11.92
CA VAL A 100 -14.69 3.79 -12.45
C VAL A 100 -15.51 4.94 -11.87
N VAL A 101 -15.43 5.16 -10.55
CA VAL A 101 -16.13 6.27 -9.87
C VAL A 101 -15.67 7.62 -10.38
N LEU A 102 -14.35 7.86 -10.47
CA LEU A 102 -13.81 9.13 -10.97
C LEU A 102 -14.16 9.36 -12.42
N THR A 103 -14.12 8.33 -13.27
CA THR A 103 -14.50 8.41 -14.67
C THR A 103 -16.00 8.70 -14.83
N GLY A 104 -16.84 8.11 -13.98
CA GLY A 104 -18.28 8.37 -13.96
C GLY A 104 -18.60 9.82 -13.58
N ILE A 105 -17.90 10.38 -12.59
CA ILE A 105 -18.11 11.77 -12.14
C ILE A 105 -17.57 12.77 -13.14
N ASN A 106 -16.34 12.57 -13.62
CA ASN A 106 -15.63 13.55 -14.45
C ASN A 106 -15.85 13.35 -15.97
N ARG A 107 -16.49 12.26 -16.38
CA ARG A 107 -16.69 11.84 -17.77
C ARG A 107 -15.38 11.75 -18.59
N LYS A 108 -14.24 11.64 -17.91
CA LYS A 108 -12.89 11.51 -18.51
C LYS A 108 -12.05 10.59 -17.63
N ILE A 109 -11.20 9.79 -18.25
CA ILE A 109 -10.25 8.94 -17.53
C ILE A 109 -9.21 9.85 -16.85
N PRO A 110 -9.01 9.77 -15.54
CA PRO A 110 -8.05 10.60 -14.85
C PRO A 110 -6.62 10.25 -15.31
N PRO A 111 -5.78 11.25 -15.61
CA PRO A 111 -4.40 11.03 -16.07
C PRO A 111 -3.49 10.50 -14.95
N LYS A 112 -3.85 10.72 -13.71
CA LYS A 112 -3.17 10.22 -12.50
C LYS A 112 -4.19 9.75 -11.49
N ILE A 113 -3.83 8.71 -10.73
CA ILE A 113 -4.68 8.11 -9.71
C ILE A 113 -3.87 8.05 -8.43
N ALA A 114 -4.50 8.51 -7.33
CA ALA A 114 -3.97 8.34 -5.99
C ALA A 114 -4.15 6.87 -5.58
N LEU A 115 -3.08 6.14 -5.41
CA LEU A 115 -3.11 4.70 -5.10
C LEU A 115 -3.06 4.44 -3.59
N ALA A 116 -2.50 5.35 -2.81
CA ALA A 116 -2.40 5.20 -1.36
C ALA A 116 -3.74 4.90 -0.68
N PRO A 117 -4.87 5.56 -0.98
CA PRO A 117 -6.16 5.21 -0.40
C PRO A 117 -6.56 3.75 -0.67
N SER A 118 -6.34 3.27 -1.90
CA SER A 118 -6.64 1.87 -2.28
C SER A 118 -5.76 0.88 -1.52
N ILE A 119 -4.50 1.21 -1.28
CA ILE A 119 -3.56 0.38 -0.51
C ILE A 119 -4.01 0.27 0.95
N PHE A 120 -4.32 1.40 1.60
CA PHE A 120 -4.69 1.41 3.02
C PHE A 120 -6.07 0.82 3.26
N ILE A 121 -7.05 1.06 2.38
CA ILE A 121 -8.37 0.42 2.46
C ILE A 121 -8.24 -1.08 2.18
N GLY A 122 -7.44 -1.49 1.20
CA GLY A 122 -7.14 -2.90 0.92
C GLY A 122 -6.52 -3.60 2.11
N PHE A 123 -5.57 -2.95 2.79
CA PHE A 123 -4.98 -3.45 4.02
C PHE A 123 -6.00 -3.54 5.16
N ALA A 124 -6.81 -2.51 5.38
CA ALA A 124 -7.84 -2.50 6.41
C ALA A 124 -8.88 -3.61 6.19
N THR A 125 -9.34 -3.80 4.96
CA THR A 125 -10.27 -4.88 4.61
C THR A 125 -9.64 -6.26 4.77
N TYR A 126 -8.34 -6.40 4.48
CA TYR A 126 -7.62 -7.64 4.73
C TYR A 126 -7.58 -7.95 6.23
N MET A 127 -7.26 -6.97 7.08
CA MET A 127 -7.22 -7.15 8.52
C MET A 127 -8.60 -7.45 9.13
N ALA A 128 -9.66 -6.86 8.59
CA ALA A 128 -11.03 -7.11 9.03
C ALA A 128 -11.57 -8.52 8.69
N THR A 129 -10.99 -9.16 7.68
CA THR A 129 -11.42 -10.51 7.24
C THR A 129 -10.53 -11.65 7.76
N ARG A 130 -9.51 -11.35 8.54
CA ARG A 130 -8.60 -12.30 9.18
C ARG A 130 -9.09 -12.68 10.57
#